data_5920a61413a93ebb642492bcb2c1436a
#
_entry.id   5920a61413a93ebb642492bcb2c1436a
#
_cell.length_a   1.000
_cell.length_b   1.000
_cell.length_c   1.000
_cell.angle_alpha   90.00
_cell.angle_beta   90.00
_cell.angle_gamma   90.00
#
_symmetry.space_group_name_H-M   'P 1'
#
loop_
_entity.id
_entity.type
_entity.pdbx_description
1 polymer ?
#
loop_
_entity_poly.entity_id
_entity_poly.type
_entity_poly.pdbx_seq_one_letter_code
_entity_poly.pdbx_strand_id
1 'polypeptide(L)' 'MTELKVDATLENLERVLSFVEERLETCSCSMKTIMQIQIAVEEIYVNIASYAYKEKKGEAIIKIETDQEVPQVSLTF' A
#
# COMPACT_ATOMS: atom_id res chain seq x y z
N MET A 1 5.14 -9.55 -9.79
CA MET A 1 4.10 -8.71 -9.14
C MET A 1 3.57 -9.38 -7.89
N THR A 2 3.43 -8.62 -6.81
CA THR A 2 2.92 -9.12 -5.54
C THR A 2 1.67 -8.33 -5.16
N GLU A 3 0.70 -9.02 -4.58
CA GLU A 3 -0.60 -8.42 -4.29
C GLU A 3 -1.04 -8.76 -2.87
N LEU A 4 -1.64 -7.79 -2.19
CA LEU A 4 -2.27 -7.97 -0.90
C LEU A 4 -3.71 -7.45 -1.00
N LYS A 5 -4.65 -8.25 -0.52
CA LYS A 5 -6.05 -7.87 -0.46
C LYS A 5 -6.47 -7.82 1.01
N VAL A 6 -7.05 -6.71 1.43
CA VAL A 6 -7.50 -6.51 2.81
C VAL A 6 -8.85 -5.81 2.82
N ASP A 7 -9.57 -5.95 3.92
CA ASP A 7 -10.72 -5.09 4.15
C ASP A 7 -10.21 -3.65 4.29
N ALA A 8 -10.88 -2.72 3.64
CA ALA A 8 -10.46 -1.32 3.61
C ALA A 8 -10.82 -0.61 4.91
N THR A 9 -10.10 -0.93 5.97
CA THR A 9 -10.30 -0.38 7.31
C THR A 9 -8.99 0.21 7.83
N LEU A 10 -9.09 1.17 8.75
CA LEU A 10 -7.91 1.74 9.39
C LEU A 10 -7.14 0.70 10.22
N GLU A 11 -7.84 -0.33 10.69
CA GLU A 11 -7.18 -1.42 11.43
C GLU A 11 -6.12 -2.12 10.59
N ASN A 12 -6.30 -2.13 9.27
CA ASN A 12 -5.38 -2.80 8.36
C ASN A 12 -4.26 -1.89 7.84
N LEU A 13 -4.19 -0.64 8.29
CA LEU A 13 -3.19 0.30 7.81
C LEU A 13 -1.77 -0.22 8.06
N GLU A 14 -1.48 -0.67 9.27
CA GLU A 14 -0.14 -1.19 9.60
C GLU A 14 0.21 -2.40 8.76
N ARG A 15 -0.76 -3.26 8.51
CA ARG A 15 -0.56 -4.45 7.69
C ARG A 15 -0.20 -4.06 6.25
N VAL A 16 -0.89 -3.06 5.71
CA VAL A 16 -0.61 -2.56 4.36
C VAL A 16 0.79 -1.95 4.30
N LEU A 17 1.14 -1.11 5.28
CA LEU A 17 2.45 -0.48 5.31
C LEU A 17 3.58 -1.49 5.48
N SER A 18 3.39 -2.50 6.33
CA SER A 18 4.37 -3.57 6.51
C SER A 18 4.57 -4.38 5.24
N PHE A 19 3.49 -4.69 4.55
CA PHE A 19 3.55 -5.41 3.28
C PHE A 19 4.36 -4.62 2.24
N VAL A 20 4.09 -3.33 2.11
CA VAL A 20 4.79 -2.48 1.16
C VAL A 20 6.27 -2.39 1.54
N GLU A 21 6.57 -2.16 2.81
CA GLU A 21 7.95 -2.05 3.28
C GLU A 21 8.75 -3.32 2.99
N GLU A 22 8.20 -4.48 3.32
CA GLU A 22 8.87 -5.75 3.08
C GLU A 22 9.20 -5.95 1.61
N ARG A 23 8.28 -5.60 0.74
CA ARG A 23 8.49 -5.76 -0.70
C ARG A 23 9.49 -4.77 -1.26
N LEU A 24 9.48 -3.54 -0.76
CA LEU A 24 10.43 -2.53 -1.20
C LEU A 24 11.84 -2.82 -0.70
N GLU A 25 11.98 -3.46 0.45
CA GLU A 25 13.29 -3.86 0.96
C GLU A 25 13.96 -4.92 0.10
N THR A 26 13.17 -5.71 -0.63
CA THR A 26 13.72 -6.74 -1.53
C THR A 26 14.26 -6.18 -2.83
N CYS A 27 13.96 -4.93 -3.15
CA CYS A 27 14.52 -4.26 -4.32
C CYS A 27 15.60 -3.27 -3.86
N SER A 28 16.41 -2.79 -4.80
CA SER A 28 17.54 -1.92 -4.47
C SER A 28 17.11 -0.47 -4.28
N CYS A 29 16.07 -0.24 -3.48
CA CYS A 29 15.58 1.09 -3.21
C CYS A 29 16.31 1.72 -2.03
N SER A 30 16.55 3.03 -2.10
CA SER A 30 17.10 3.75 -0.95
C SER A 30 16.04 3.89 0.13
N MET A 31 16.48 4.06 1.37
CA MET A 31 15.57 4.30 2.49
C MET A 31 14.69 5.51 2.24
N LYS A 32 15.24 6.55 1.62
CA LYS A 32 14.49 7.76 1.29
C LYS A 32 13.33 7.44 0.35
N THR A 33 13.57 6.63 -0.67
CA THR A 33 12.54 6.23 -1.62
C THR A 33 11.46 5.41 -0.91
N ILE A 34 11.84 4.46 -0.06
CA ILE A 34 10.90 3.65 0.70
C ILE A 34 10.02 4.54 1.58
N MET A 35 10.62 5.48 2.29
CA MET A 35 9.85 6.39 3.14
C MET A 35 8.87 7.24 2.36
N GLN A 36 9.27 7.74 1.20
CA GLN A 36 8.39 8.56 0.35
C GLN A 36 7.21 7.75 -0.14
N ILE A 37 7.44 6.50 -0.55
CA ILE A 37 6.37 5.61 -1.01
C ILE A 37 5.43 5.28 0.15
N GLN A 38 5.98 5.01 1.34
CA GLN A 38 5.18 4.72 2.52
C GLN A 38 4.24 5.86 2.88
N ILE A 39 4.73 7.10 2.83
CA ILE A 39 3.92 8.28 3.12
C ILE A 39 2.78 8.39 2.12
N ALA A 40 3.07 8.21 0.83
CA ALA A 40 2.05 8.28 -0.22
C ALA A 40 1.01 7.17 -0.06
N VAL A 41 1.45 5.94 0.23
CA VAL A 41 0.55 4.81 0.44
C VAL A 41 -0.37 5.07 1.64
N GLU A 42 0.20 5.58 2.73
CA GLU A 42 -0.60 5.89 3.93
C GLU A 42 -1.71 6.89 3.62
N GLU A 43 -1.39 7.99 2.93
CA GLU A 43 -2.38 9.00 2.59
C GLU A 43 -3.49 8.43 1.71
N ILE A 44 -3.13 7.67 0.69
CA ILE A 44 -4.10 7.08 -0.22
C ILE A 44 -4.96 6.06 0.52
N TYR A 45 -4.33 5.20 1.33
CA TYR A 45 -5.06 4.16 2.04
C TYR A 45 -6.03 4.74 3.07
N VAL A 46 -5.63 5.78 3.80
CA VAL A 46 -6.51 6.43 4.77
C VAL A 46 -7.74 7.00 4.06
N ASN A 47 -7.56 7.59 2.88
CA ASN A 47 -8.69 8.09 2.09
C ASN A 47 -9.62 6.96 1.66
N ILE A 48 -9.05 5.85 1.21
CA ILE A 48 -9.84 4.65 0.83
C ILE A 48 -10.63 4.12 2.02
N ALA A 49 -9.96 3.99 3.17
CA ALA A 49 -10.61 3.45 4.37
C ALA A 49 -11.73 4.38 4.87
N SER A 50 -11.54 5.68 4.77
CA SER A 50 -12.57 6.64 5.14
C SER A 50 -13.78 6.53 4.24
N TYR A 51 -13.56 6.36 2.94
CA TYR A 51 -14.64 6.18 1.99
C TYR A 51 -15.38 4.86 2.25
N ALA A 52 -14.65 3.78 2.45
CA ALA A 52 -15.22 2.47 2.73
C ALA A 52 -16.04 2.47 4.03
N TYR A 53 -15.59 3.23 5.03
CA TYR A 53 -16.32 3.35 6.28
C TYR A 53 -17.71 3.96 6.05
N LYS A 54 -17.80 4.99 5.21
CA LYS A 54 -19.08 5.62 4.88
C LYS A 54 -20.00 4.67 4.12
N GLU A 55 -19.44 3.85 3.25
CA GLU A 55 -20.19 2.85 2.48
C GLU A 55 -20.44 1.58 3.28
N LYS A 56 -19.85 1.47 4.47
CA LYS A 56 -19.96 0.35 5.41
C LYS A 56 -19.37 -0.95 4.89
N LYS A 57 -18.60 -0.93 3.84
CA LYS A 57 -17.85 -2.09 3.35
C LYS A 57 -16.93 -1.70 2.21
N GLY A 58 -15.95 -2.54 1.96
CA GLY A 58 -15.06 -2.40 0.83
C GLY A 58 -13.78 -3.16 1.06
N GLU A 59 -13.14 -3.55 -0.02
CA GLU A 59 -11.83 -4.19 0.03
C GLU A 59 -10.83 -3.32 -0.70
N ALA A 60 -9.59 -3.31 -0.23
CA ALA A 60 -8.50 -2.63 -0.90
C ALA A 60 -7.51 -3.67 -1.42
N ILE A 61 -7.00 -3.45 -2.61
CA ILE A 61 -6.02 -4.32 -3.23
C ILE A 61 -4.75 -3.50 -3.44
N ILE A 62 -3.65 -3.97 -2.89
CA ILE A 62 -2.36 -3.31 -2.99
C ILE A 62 -1.48 -4.20 -3.87
N LYS A 63 -1.00 -3.66 -4.98
CA LYS A 63 -0.14 -4.37 -5.92
C LYS A 63 1.22 -3.69 -5.98
N ILE A 64 2.28 -4.49 -5.97
CA ILE A 64 3.64 -3.97 -6.03
C ILE A 64 4.37 -4.67 -7.17
N GLU A 65 4.96 -3.88 -8.06
CA GLU A 65 5.82 -4.37 -9.13
C GLU A 65 7.23 -3.87 -8.88
N THR A 66 8.17 -4.79 -8.79
CA THR A 66 9.57 -4.48 -8.47
C THR A 66 10.53 -4.90 -9.57
N ASP A 67 10.03 -5.37 -10.69
CA ASP A 67 10.83 -5.81 -11.83
C ASP A 67 11.26 -4.66 -12.75
N GLN A 68 10.92 -3.43 -12.38
CA GLN A 68 11.29 -2.22 -13.10
C GLN A 68 12.34 -1.45 -12.30
N GLU A 69 13.03 -0.51 -12.93
CA GLU A 69 14.02 0.31 -12.24
C GLU A 69 13.42 1.07 -11.06
N VAL A 70 12.19 1.55 -11.23
CA VAL A 70 11.47 2.23 -10.16
C VAL A 70 10.29 1.34 -9.77
N PRO A 71 10.22 0.90 -8.50
CA PRO A 71 9.11 0.07 -8.08
C PRO A 71 7.80 0.85 -8.16
N GLN A 72 6.74 0.16 -8.51
CA GLN A 72 5.41 0.77 -8.62
C GLN A 72 4.47 0.13 -7.61
N VAL A 73 3.71 0.96 -6.93
CA VAL A 73 2.70 0.53 -5.97
C VAL A 73 1.36 1.07 -6.44
N SER A 74 0.40 0.17 -6.58
CA SER A 74 -0.97 0.54 -6.98
C SER A 74 -1.94 0.16 -5.88
N LEU A 75 -2.85 1.06 -5.55
CA LEU A 75 -3.93 0.80 -4.61
C LEU A 75 -5.25 0.89 -5.37
N THR A 76 -6.06 -0.15 -5.25
CA THR A 76 -7.38 -0.22 -5.89
C THR A 76 -8.43 -0.47 -4.82
N PHE A 77 -9.53 0.22 -4.92
CA PHE A 77 -10.66 0.07 -3.99
C PHE A 77 -11.88 -0.52 -4.68
#